data_e9fe72439f874ad3fdf102ffed1f9f22
#
_entry.id   e9fe72439f874ad3fdf102ffed1f9f22
#
_cell.length_a   1.000
_cell.length_b   1.000
_cell.length_c   1.000
_cell.angle_alpha   90.00
_cell.angle_beta   90.00
_cell.angle_gamma   90.00
#
_symmetry.space_group_name_H-M   'P 1'
#
loop_
_entity.id
_entity.type
_entity.pdbx_description
1 polymer ?
#
loop_
_entity_poly.entity_id
_entity_poly.type
_entity_poly.pdbx_seq_one_letter_code
_entity_poly.pdbx_strand_id
1 'polypeptide(L)'
;MRKCYCDYRYLLLIAALPFIYIQMRLFATQSQFADRLADAIEAENQCTKQTRILIDQISMQQEQILSLEEERKRQDEECRQLRALVQDLERKGLKKLVGDVQVPVAAVVVMACNRADYLDRTIKSILKYQSSVASRYPLFVSQDGSDPHVKSKALSYDQLTYMQHLDYEPVHTERPGELIAYYKIARHYKWALDQLFYNHKFSRVIILEDDMEIAPDFFDYFEAGAALLDRDKSIMAISSWNDNGQKQFVHDPSVLYRSDFFPGLGWMLSRSTWDELSPKWPKAYWDDWLRLKENHRGKQFIRPEVCRTYNFGEHGSSMGQFFRQYLEPIKLNDVQVDWKAMNLSYLEEVNSCNKKYGQVC
;
A
#
# COMPACT_ATOMS: atom_id res chain seq x y z
N MET A 1 -68.00 67.05 67.95
CA MET A 1 -67.62 66.78 66.56
C MET A 1 -66.13 67.09 66.38
N ARG A 2 -65.28 66.05 66.39
CA ARG A 2 -63.85 66.17 66.04
C ARG A 2 -63.73 66.09 64.51
N LYS A 3 -63.40 67.23 63.89
CA LYS A 3 -63.04 67.23 62.47
C LYS A 3 -61.67 66.53 62.29
N CYS A 4 -61.68 65.34 61.71
CA CYS A 4 -60.47 64.71 61.25
C CYS A 4 -59.97 65.47 60.02
N TYR A 5 -58.94 66.29 60.15
CA TYR A 5 -58.21 66.82 59.02
C TYR A 5 -57.34 65.71 58.50
N CYS A 6 -57.78 65.08 57.44
CA CYS A 6 -56.95 64.21 56.67
C CYS A 6 -55.86 65.08 56.04
N ASP A 7 -54.61 64.93 56.54
CA ASP A 7 -53.51 65.80 56.09
C ASP A 7 -53.17 65.39 54.61
N TYR A 8 -53.50 66.24 53.70
CA TYR A 8 -53.33 66.12 52.26
C TYR A 8 -51.91 65.65 51.87
N ARG A 9 -50.91 65.97 52.69
CA ARG A 9 -49.50 65.60 52.52
C ARG A 9 -49.31 64.09 52.55
N TYR A 10 -50.04 63.36 53.41
CA TYR A 10 -49.93 61.85 53.45
C TYR A 10 -50.58 61.24 52.24
N LEU A 11 -51.66 61.80 51.66
CA LEU A 11 -52.27 61.34 50.44
C LEU A 11 -51.35 61.51 49.23
N LEU A 12 -50.61 62.58 49.15
CA LEU A 12 -49.61 62.86 48.13
C LEU A 12 -48.45 61.91 48.24
N LEU A 13 -47.95 61.56 49.44
CA LEU A 13 -46.87 60.61 49.68
C LEU A 13 -47.33 59.20 49.30
N ILE A 14 -48.52 58.78 49.68
CA ILE A 14 -49.07 57.45 49.34
C ILE A 14 -49.24 57.30 47.79
N ALA A 15 -49.56 58.36 47.08
CA ALA A 15 -49.69 58.35 45.63
C ALA A 15 -48.29 58.44 44.91
N ALA A 16 -47.30 59.13 45.50
CA ALA A 16 -45.98 59.32 44.92
C ALA A 16 -45.11 58.04 44.99
N LEU A 17 -45.21 57.28 46.10
CA LEU A 17 -44.43 56.06 46.27
C LEU A 17 -44.66 55.00 45.20
N PRO A 18 -45.94 54.64 44.86
CA PRO A 18 -46.22 53.72 43.77
C PRO A 18 -45.73 54.25 42.40
N PHE A 19 -45.88 55.53 42.18
CA PHE A 19 -45.46 56.16 40.94
C PHE A 19 -43.90 56.06 40.77
N ILE A 20 -43.19 56.45 41.82
CA ILE A 20 -41.68 56.29 41.84
C ILE A 20 -41.27 54.83 41.65
N TYR A 21 -41.94 53.87 42.30
CA TYR A 21 -41.67 52.45 42.15
C TYR A 21 -41.95 51.99 40.69
N ILE A 22 -43.01 52.37 40.07
CA ILE A 22 -43.33 52.05 38.68
C ILE A 22 -42.29 52.68 37.74
N GLN A 23 -41.88 53.94 37.96
CA GLN A 23 -40.82 54.57 37.15
C GLN A 23 -39.46 53.86 37.30
N MET A 24 -39.10 53.50 38.50
CA MET A 24 -37.86 52.74 38.74
C MET A 24 -37.92 51.36 38.06
N ARG A 25 -39.03 50.67 38.13
CA ARG A 25 -39.22 49.38 37.45
C ARG A 25 -39.14 49.53 35.94
N LEU A 26 -39.79 50.53 35.36
CA LEU A 26 -39.73 50.81 33.92
C LEU A 26 -38.33 51.14 33.50
N PHE A 27 -37.59 51.93 34.28
CA PHE A 27 -36.19 52.26 33.97
C PHE A 27 -35.27 51.03 34.02
N ALA A 28 -35.43 50.19 35.05
CA ALA A 28 -34.69 48.95 35.17
C ALA A 28 -34.98 47.99 34.00
N THR A 29 -36.26 47.89 33.61
CA THR A 29 -36.67 47.04 32.47
C THR A 29 -36.11 47.61 31.16
N GLN A 30 -36.14 48.92 30.97
CA GLN A 30 -35.60 49.57 29.78
C GLN A 30 -34.06 49.39 29.67
N SER A 31 -33.35 49.48 30.79
CA SER A 31 -31.89 49.18 30.84
C SER A 31 -31.61 47.72 30.43
N GLN A 32 -32.35 46.76 30.99
CA GLN A 32 -32.18 45.36 30.64
C GLN A 32 -32.46 45.05 29.15
N PHE A 33 -33.43 45.73 28.56
CA PHE A 33 -33.69 45.62 27.12
C PHE A 33 -32.56 46.25 26.27
N ALA A 34 -32.03 47.40 26.71
CA ALA A 34 -30.90 48.05 26.04
C ALA A 34 -29.66 47.19 26.07
N ASP A 35 -29.32 46.56 27.25
CA ASP A 35 -28.21 45.65 27.36
C ASP A 35 -28.35 44.40 26.47
N ARG A 36 -29.54 43.77 26.47
CA ARG A 36 -29.81 42.62 25.59
C ARG A 36 -29.74 42.99 24.10
N LEU A 37 -30.17 44.18 23.72
CA LEU A 37 -30.06 44.64 22.35
C LEU A 37 -28.61 44.89 21.94
N ALA A 38 -27.81 45.47 22.84
CA ALA A 38 -26.37 45.66 22.63
C ALA A 38 -25.64 44.29 22.44
N ASP A 39 -25.92 43.31 23.32
CA ASP A 39 -25.35 41.96 23.23
C ASP A 39 -25.78 41.28 21.91
N ALA A 40 -27.01 41.42 21.50
CA ALA A 40 -27.50 40.85 20.24
C ALA A 40 -26.83 41.47 19.00
N ILE A 41 -26.64 42.80 19.01
CA ILE A 41 -25.93 43.50 17.94
C ILE A 41 -24.45 43.08 17.88
N GLU A 42 -23.80 42.90 19.04
CA GLU A 42 -22.41 42.46 19.10
C GLU A 42 -22.27 41.02 18.57
N ALA A 43 -23.20 40.13 18.96
CA ALA A 43 -23.23 38.74 18.47
C ALA A 43 -23.46 38.67 16.94
N GLU A 44 -24.36 39.52 16.39
CA GLU A 44 -24.61 39.62 14.94
C GLU A 44 -23.37 40.14 14.20
N ASN A 45 -22.70 41.14 14.72
CA ASN A 45 -21.48 41.69 14.15
C ASN A 45 -20.33 40.63 14.16
N GLN A 46 -20.22 39.87 15.24
CA GLN A 46 -19.25 38.80 15.34
C GLN A 46 -19.54 37.66 14.35
N CYS A 47 -20.79 37.26 14.23
CA CYS A 47 -21.23 36.26 13.25
C CYS A 47 -20.94 36.72 11.80
N THR A 48 -21.26 37.97 11.50
CA THR A 48 -21.01 38.57 10.19
C THR A 48 -19.51 38.60 9.85
N LYS A 49 -18.66 38.94 10.84
CA LYS A 49 -17.21 38.94 10.68
C LYS A 49 -16.68 37.54 10.42
N GLN A 50 -17.15 36.53 11.17
CA GLN A 50 -16.76 35.14 10.94
C GLN A 50 -17.18 34.61 9.56
N THR A 51 -18.41 34.94 9.16
CA THR A 51 -18.94 34.59 7.83
C THR A 51 -18.04 35.16 6.71
N ARG A 52 -17.60 36.41 6.87
CA ARG A 52 -16.73 37.06 5.88
C ARG A 52 -15.39 36.38 5.78
N ILE A 53 -14.75 35.99 6.92
CA ILE A 53 -13.49 35.26 6.93
C ILE A 53 -13.65 33.91 6.23
N LEU A 54 -14.75 33.19 6.46
CA LEU A 54 -15.01 31.91 5.81
C LEU A 54 -15.20 32.05 4.29
N ILE A 55 -15.91 33.12 3.84
CA ILE A 55 -16.07 33.42 2.41
C ILE A 55 -14.69 33.67 1.76
N ASP A 56 -13.84 34.45 2.41
CA ASP A 56 -12.49 34.74 1.90
C ASP A 56 -11.64 33.46 1.83
N GLN A 57 -11.74 32.58 2.82
CA GLN A 57 -11.07 31.28 2.81
C GLN A 57 -11.55 30.36 1.67
N ILE A 58 -12.87 30.30 1.47
CA ILE A 58 -13.46 29.52 0.36
C ILE A 58 -12.97 30.07 -0.98
N SER A 59 -12.94 31.39 -1.15
CA SER A 59 -12.46 32.00 -2.40
C SER A 59 -11.00 31.66 -2.68
N MET A 60 -10.12 31.72 -1.66
CA MET A 60 -8.73 31.33 -1.80
C MET A 60 -8.57 29.84 -2.16
N GLN A 61 -9.37 28.97 -1.54
CA GLN A 61 -9.34 27.55 -1.87
C GLN A 61 -9.83 27.27 -3.29
N GLN A 62 -10.82 27.99 -3.76
CA GLN A 62 -11.32 27.88 -5.14
C GLN A 62 -10.25 28.30 -6.16
N GLU A 63 -9.50 29.37 -5.91
CA GLU A 63 -8.38 29.78 -6.76
C GLU A 63 -7.27 28.72 -6.79
N GLN A 64 -6.95 28.11 -5.64
CA GLN A 64 -5.99 27.00 -5.59
C GLN A 64 -6.44 25.77 -6.38
N ILE A 65 -7.71 25.41 -6.28
CA ILE A 65 -8.28 24.29 -7.05
C ILE A 65 -8.18 24.58 -8.55
N LEU A 66 -8.53 25.78 -9.00
CA LEU A 66 -8.45 26.15 -10.40
C LEU A 66 -7.01 26.09 -10.92
N SER A 67 -6.03 26.59 -10.15
CA SER A 67 -4.61 26.52 -10.53
C SER A 67 -4.09 25.09 -10.65
N LEU A 68 -4.49 24.21 -9.74
CA LEU A 68 -4.12 22.79 -9.77
C LEU A 68 -4.81 22.03 -10.93
N GLU A 69 -6.04 22.40 -11.28
CA GLU A 69 -6.73 21.85 -12.46
C GLU A 69 -6.07 22.25 -13.77
N GLU A 70 -5.61 23.49 -13.88
CA GLU A 70 -4.86 23.96 -15.06
C GLU A 70 -3.50 23.24 -15.18
N GLU A 71 -2.80 23.07 -14.07
CA GLU A 71 -1.53 22.33 -14.06
C GLU A 71 -1.73 20.86 -14.44
N ARG A 72 -2.78 20.21 -13.92
CA ARG A 72 -3.13 18.84 -14.30
C ARG A 72 -3.44 18.73 -15.79
N LYS A 73 -4.22 19.67 -16.35
CA LYS A 73 -4.51 19.70 -17.80
C LYS A 73 -3.24 19.82 -18.64
N ARG A 74 -2.30 20.64 -18.20
CA ARG A 74 -1.00 20.79 -18.90
C ARG A 74 -0.20 19.48 -18.86
N GLN A 75 -0.11 18.84 -17.70
CA GLN A 75 0.57 17.54 -17.54
C GLN A 75 -0.11 16.43 -18.37
N ASP A 76 -1.44 16.40 -18.43
CA ASP A 76 -2.19 15.46 -19.26
C ASP A 76 -1.94 15.68 -20.77
N GLU A 77 -1.74 16.91 -21.19
CA GLU A 77 -1.41 17.22 -22.58
C GLU A 77 0.02 16.83 -22.92
N GLU A 78 0.99 17.11 -22.05
CA GLU A 78 2.39 16.65 -22.20
C GLU A 78 2.47 15.11 -22.25
N CYS A 79 1.75 14.42 -21.40
CA CYS A 79 1.64 12.96 -21.45
C CYS A 79 1.04 12.45 -22.75
N ARG A 80 0.04 13.14 -23.32
CA ARG A 80 -0.53 12.78 -24.63
C ARG A 80 0.48 12.96 -25.76
N GLN A 81 1.22 14.06 -25.74
CA GLN A 81 2.25 14.34 -26.75
C GLN A 81 3.39 13.32 -26.68
N LEU A 82 3.86 12.97 -25.47
CA LEU A 82 4.87 11.94 -25.28
C LEU A 82 4.40 10.56 -25.75
N ARG A 83 3.16 10.18 -25.46
CA ARG A 83 2.57 8.93 -25.95
C ARG A 83 2.47 8.90 -27.47
N ALA A 84 2.06 10.01 -28.09
CA ALA A 84 2.00 10.11 -29.54
C ALA A 84 3.39 10.02 -30.18
N LEU A 85 4.41 10.63 -29.58
CA LEU A 85 5.81 10.54 -30.02
C LEU A 85 6.34 9.11 -29.92
N VAL A 86 6.08 8.42 -28.81
CA VAL A 86 6.46 7.02 -28.62
C VAL A 86 5.78 6.13 -29.67
N GLN A 87 4.48 6.31 -29.95
CA GLN A 87 3.78 5.57 -30.98
C GLN A 87 4.31 5.87 -32.39
N ASP A 88 4.70 7.10 -32.69
CA ASP A 88 5.29 7.44 -33.98
C ASP A 88 6.69 6.85 -34.14
N LEU A 89 7.51 6.83 -33.07
CA LEU A 89 8.78 6.12 -33.04
C LEU A 89 8.63 4.60 -33.19
N GLU A 90 7.61 4.01 -32.59
CA GLU A 90 7.26 2.59 -32.79
C GLU A 90 6.83 2.30 -34.23
N ARG A 91 6.06 3.19 -34.86
CA ARG A 91 5.63 3.06 -36.28
C ARG A 91 6.76 3.23 -37.28
N LYS A 92 7.70 4.16 -37.02
CA LYS A 92 8.84 4.47 -37.92
C LYS A 92 9.93 3.41 -37.93
N GLY A 93 9.71 2.28 -37.29
CA GLY A 93 10.52 1.08 -37.53
C GLY A 93 11.82 1.03 -36.74
N LEU A 94 11.89 1.60 -35.56
CA LEU A 94 12.92 1.25 -34.59
C LEU A 94 12.93 -0.27 -34.22
N LYS A 95 11.90 -1.02 -34.67
CA LYS A 95 11.89 -2.48 -34.72
C LYS A 95 13.08 -3.14 -35.44
N LYS A 96 13.82 -2.35 -36.23
CA LYS A 96 14.97 -2.85 -37.00
C LYS A 96 16.34 -2.56 -36.34
N LEU A 97 16.38 -1.79 -35.27
CA LEU A 97 17.59 -1.46 -34.51
C LEU A 97 17.68 -2.14 -33.13
N VAL A 98 16.59 -2.73 -32.68
CA VAL A 98 16.57 -3.55 -31.48
C VAL A 98 16.75 -5.00 -31.93
N GLY A 99 18.00 -5.44 -32.01
CA GLY A 99 18.30 -6.85 -32.07
C GLY A 99 17.58 -7.55 -30.88
N ASP A 100 17.11 -8.76 -31.10
CA ASP A 100 16.39 -9.64 -30.16
C ASP A 100 15.86 -8.94 -28.91
N VAL A 101 14.63 -8.42 -28.98
CA VAL A 101 13.92 -7.97 -27.79
C VAL A 101 13.69 -9.19 -26.93
N GLN A 102 14.59 -9.42 -26.01
CA GLN A 102 14.53 -10.52 -25.08
C GLN A 102 13.29 -10.30 -24.21
N VAL A 103 12.27 -11.15 -24.41
CA VAL A 103 11.03 -11.08 -23.61
C VAL A 103 11.40 -11.26 -22.14
N PRO A 104 11.01 -10.33 -21.24
CA PRO A 104 11.30 -10.47 -19.84
C PRO A 104 10.80 -11.78 -19.25
N VAL A 105 11.61 -12.45 -18.44
CA VAL A 105 11.21 -13.66 -17.72
C VAL A 105 10.15 -13.31 -16.69
N ALA A 106 10.40 -12.27 -15.89
CA ALA A 106 9.46 -11.72 -14.92
C ALA A 106 9.84 -10.27 -14.58
N ALA A 107 8.86 -9.41 -14.27
CA ALA A 107 9.15 -8.18 -13.57
C ALA A 107 9.50 -8.49 -12.11
N VAL A 108 10.40 -7.70 -11.51
CA VAL A 108 10.68 -7.74 -10.06
C VAL A 108 10.08 -6.49 -9.45
N VAL A 109 9.22 -6.61 -8.45
CA VAL A 109 8.66 -5.47 -7.73
C VAL A 109 9.03 -5.53 -6.26
N VAL A 110 9.53 -4.41 -5.75
CA VAL A 110 9.76 -4.18 -4.31
C VAL A 110 8.61 -3.37 -3.78
N MET A 111 7.86 -3.96 -2.85
CA MET A 111 6.77 -3.29 -2.14
C MET A 111 7.34 -2.46 -1.00
N ALA A 112 7.15 -1.15 -1.01
CA ALA A 112 7.71 -0.21 -0.04
C ALA A 112 6.63 0.74 0.49
N CYS A 113 6.87 1.33 1.67
CA CYS A 113 5.95 2.29 2.27
C CYS A 113 6.72 3.51 2.82
N ASN A 114 7.39 3.36 3.98
CA ASN A 114 7.98 4.46 4.75
C ASN A 114 9.36 4.13 5.34
N ARG A 115 10.06 3.09 4.85
CA ARG A 115 11.36 2.63 5.36
C ARG A 115 12.45 2.80 4.29
N ALA A 116 12.89 4.05 4.06
CA ALA A 116 13.84 4.39 2.99
C ALA A 116 15.19 3.64 3.10
N ASP A 117 15.70 3.44 4.32
CA ASP A 117 16.98 2.75 4.55
C ASP A 117 16.86 1.23 4.30
N TYR A 118 15.72 0.64 4.64
CA TYR A 118 15.42 -0.76 4.34
C TYR A 118 15.33 -0.95 2.83
N LEU A 119 14.55 -0.10 2.15
CA LEU A 119 14.45 -0.10 0.70
C LEU A 119 15.83 0.03 0.02
N ASP A 120 16.69 0.93 0.50
CA ASP A 120 18.05 1.12 -0.02
C ASP A 120 18.88 -0.17 0.06
N ARG A 121 18.83 -0.86 1.20
CA ARG A 121 19.51 -2.13 1.41
C ARG A 121 18.98 -3.23 0.48
N THR A 122 17.67 -3.33 0.32
CA THR A 122 17.00 -4.27 -0.59
C THR A 122 17.38 -4.00 -2.05
N ILE A 123 17.30 -2.74 -2.51
CA ILE A 123 17.70 -2.38 -3.89
C ILE A 123 19.16 -2.73 -4.14
N LYS A 124 20.07 -2.42 -3.24
CA LYS A 124 21.49 -2.76 -3.36
C LYS A 124 21.73 -4.27 -3.45
N SER A 125 21.01 -5.05 -2.65
CA SER A 125 21.08 -6.51 -2.72
C SER A 125 20.63 -7.03 -4.09
N ILE A 126 19.54 -6.48 -4.64
CA ILE A 126 19.02 -6.88 -5.95
C ILE A 126 19.99 -6.49 -7.07
N LEU A 127 20.45 -5.23 -7.09
CA LEU A 127 21.32 -4.71 -8.16
C LEU A 127 22.68 -5.41 -8.21
N LYS A 128 23.16 -5.94 -7.07
CA LYS A 128 24.39 -6.72 -7.00
C LYS A 128 24.40 -7.92 -7.96
N TYR A 129 23.22 -8.54 -8.19
CA TYR A 129 23.10 -9.76 -9.00
C TYR A 129 22.28 -9.55 -10.29
N GLN A 130 21.56 -8.42 -10.42
CA GLN A 130 20.68 -8.14 -11.55
C GLN A 130 21.41 -7.60 -12.79
N SER A 131 22.57 -6.95 -12.64
CA SER A 131 23.22 -6.16 -13.71
C SER A 131 23.39 -6.91 -15.04
N SER A 132 23.68 -8.22 -15.00
CA SER A 132 23.84 -9.07 -16.19
C SER A 132 22.51 -9.57 -16.79
N VAL A 133 21.41 -9.42 -16.08
CA VAL A 133 20.07 -9.96 -16.43
C VAL A 133 18.97 -8.90 -16.40
N ALA A 134 19.32 -7.61 -16.35
CA ALA A 134 18.38 -6.50 -16.15
C ALA A 134 17.27 -6.46 -17.21
N SER A 135 17.54 -6.74 -18.47
CA SER A 135 16.55 -6.81 -19.54
C SER A 135 15.54 -7.93 -19.36
N ARG A 136 15.94 -9.01 -18.69
CA ARG A 136 15.11 -10.19 -18.42
C ARG A 136 14.29 -10.05 -17.14
N TYR A 137 14.75 -9.23 -16.19
CA TYR A 137 14.16 -8.98 -14.90
C TYR A 137 14.09 -7.46 -14.61
N PRO A 138 13.26 -6.70 -15.33
CA PRO A 138 13.11 -5.27 -15.06
C PRO A 138 12.64 -5.04 -13.62
N LEU A 139 13.29 -4.08 -12.94
CA LEU A 139 13.07 -3.78 -11.52
C LEU A 139 12.09 -2.61 -11.37
N PHE A 140 11.12 -2.81 -10.49
CA PHE A 140 10.14 -1.82 -10.08
C PHE A 140 10.19 -1.61 -8.57
N VAL A 141 9.95 -0.39 -8.13
CA VAL A 141 9.65 -0.07 -6.73
C VAL A 141 8.22 0.48 -6.70
N SER A 142 7.36 -0.16 -5.92
CA SER A 142 5.99 0.29 -5.70
C SER A 142 5.87 0.84 -4.28
N GLN A 143 5.67 2.15 -4.16
CA GLN A 143 5.51 2.82 -2.88
C GLN A 143 4.04 2.98 -2.53
N ASP A 144 3.64 2.57 -1.31
CA ASP A 144 2.36 2.92 -0.72
C ASP A 144 2.47 4.25 0.04
N GLY A 145 1.59 5.20 -0.31
CA GLY A 145 1.59 6.53 0.28
C GLY A 145 2.60 7.50 -0.33
N SER A 146 2.96 8.53 0.43
CA SER A 146 3.68 9.71 -0.08
C SER A 146 4.96 10.05 0.70
N ASP A 147 5.58 9.08 1.38
CA ASP A 147 6.82 9.33 2.11
C ASP A 147 7.92 9.87 1.18
N PRO A 148 8.44 11.10 1.40
CA PRO A 148 9.37 11.74 0.49
C PRO A 148 10.77 11.09 0.52
N HIS A 149 11.16 10.45 1.62
CA HIS A 149 12.47 9.80 1.74
C HIS A 149 12.50 8.52 0.92
N VAL A 150 11.44 7.71 0.96
CA VAL A 150 11.27 6.51 0.13
C VAL A 150 11.24 6.89 -1.35
N LYS A 151 10.46 7.91 -1.73
CA LYS A 151 10.40 8.41 -3.10
C LYS A 151 11.77 8.89 -3.59
N SER A 152 12.44 9.76 -2.82
CA SER A 152 13.76 10.27 -3.15
C SER A 152 14.79 9.14 -3.29
N LYS A 153 14.73 8.15 -2.41
CA LYS A 153 15.62 6.99 -2.44
C LYS A 153 15.38 6.16 -3.71
N ALA A 154 14.15 5.81 -4.03
CA ALA A 154 13.84 5.05 -5.24
C ALA A 154 14.28 5.80 -6.50
N LEU A 155 13.99 7.10 -6.59
CA LEU A 155 14.37 7.94 -7.74
C LEU A 155 15.88 8.22 -7.85
N SER A 156 16.68 7.90 -6.85
CA SER A 156 18.14 7.99 -6.93
C SER A 156 18.80 6.84 -7.71
N TYR A 157 18.02 5.84 -8.15
CA TYR A 157 18.48 4.69 -8.93
C TYR A 157 17.90 4.75 -10.35
N ASP A 158 18.75 4.84 -11.36
CA ASP A 158 18.33 4.87 -12.77
C ASP A 158 17.94 3.48 -13.31
N GLN A 159 18.26 2.41 -12.58
CA GLN A 159 18.06 1.02 -13.00
C GLN A 159 16.66 0.48 -12.71
N LEU A 160 15.80 1.27 -12.08
CA LEU A 160 14.47 0.83 -11.69
C LEU A 160 13.37 1.78 -12.18
N THR A 161 12.15 1.28 -12.24
CA THR A 161 10.96 2.06 -12.50
C THR A 161 10.20 2.28 -11.19
N TYR A 162 9.94 3.54 -10.84
CA TYR A 162 9.19 3.92 -9.66
C TYR A 162 7.69 4.02 -9.96
N MET A 163 6.88 3.41 -9.09
CA MET A 163 5.42 3.48 -9.09
C MET A 163 4.93 3.96 -7.72
N GLN A 164 3.91 4.80 -7.69
CA GLN A 164 3.34 5.34 -6.46
C GLN A 164 1.85 5.03 -6.36
N HIS A 165 1.47 4.36 -5.27
CA HIS A 165 0.09 4.11 -4.89
C HIS A 165 -0.36 5.15 -3.86
N LEU A 166 -1.36 5.96 -4.22
CA LEU A 166 -1.96 6.94 -3.32
C LEU A 166 -3.40 6.51 -3.03
N ASP A 167 -3.60 5.91 -1.86
CA ASP A 167 -4.92 5.48 -1.38
C ASP A 167 -5.37 6.41 -0.25
N TYR A 168 -6.33 7.27 -0.58
CA TYR A 168 -6.95 8.21 0.36
C TYR A 168 -8.29 7.70 0.91
N GLU A 169 -8.73 6.51 0.48
CA GLU A 169 -9.98 5.95 0.96
C GLU A 169 -9.86 5.53 2.43
N PRO A 170 -10.82 5.91 3.28
CA PRO A 170 -10.82 5.50 4.66
C PRO A 170 -10.91 3.97 4.77
N VAL A 171 -10.12 3.42 5.70
CA VAL A 171 -10.12 2.00 5.99
C VAL A 171 -11.04 1.73 7.18
N HIS A 172 -12.02 0.87 6.96
CA HIS A 172 -12.87 0.33 8.01
C HIS A 172 -12.52 -1.14 8.23
N THR A 173 -12.05 -1.48 9.44
CA THR A 173 -11.76 -2.87 9.82
C THR A 173 -13.05 -3.66 10.00
N GLU A 174 -13.04 -4.94 9.64
CA GLU A 174 -14.24 -5.78 9.75
C GLU A 174 -14.47 -6.29 11.19
N ARG A 175 -13.39 -6.38 11.97
CA ARG A 175 -13.44 -6.86 13.37
C ARG A 175 -12.69 -5.93 14.30
N PRO A 176 -13.12 -5.79 15.56
CA PRO A 176 -12.36 -5.06 16.58
C PRO A 176 -10.97 -5.68 16.77
N GLY A 177 -9.94 -4.84 16.84
CA GLY A 177 -8.55 -5.26 17.05
C GLY A 177 -7.76 -5.58 15.79
N GLU A 178 -8.36 -5.58 14.61
CA GLU A 178 -7.64 -5.69 13.34
C GLU A 178 -6.81 -4.42 13.07
N LEU A 179 -5.62 -4.60 12.51
CA LEU A 179 -4.72 -3.50 12.19
C LEU A 179 -5.02 -2.93 10.81
N ILE A 180 -5.24 -1.62 10.73
CA ILE A 180 -5.48 -0.87 9.48
C ILE A 180 -4.35 -1.11 8.47
N ALA A 181 -3.11 -1.31 8.94
CA ALA A 181 -1.96 -1.58 8.08
C ALA A 181 -2.18 -2.77 7.13
N TYR A 182 -2.79 -3.86 7.59
CA TYR A 182 -3.01 -5.05 6.75
C TYR A 182 -4.04 -4.82 5.65
N TYR A 183 -5.00 -3.92 5.86
CA TYR A 183 -5.94 -3.48 4.82
C TYR A 183 -5.23 -2.67 3.73
N LYS A 184 -4.39 -1.72 4.13
CA LYS A 184 -3.59 -0.92 3.20
C LYS A 184 -2.61 -1.77 2.42
N ILE A 185 -1.91 -2.69 3.08
CA ILE A 185 -1.00 -3.64 2.44
C ILE A 185 -1.75 -4.46 1.37
N ALA A 186 -2.93 -5.01 1.68
CA ALA A 186 -3.70 -5.80 0.72
C ALA A 186 -4.13 -4.97 -0.50
N ARG A 187 -4.57 -3.72 -0.30
CA ARG A 187 -4.91 -2.78 -1.39
C ARG A 187 -3.70 -2.43 -2.26
N HIS A 188 -2.56 -2.17 -1.62
CA HIS A 188 -1.32 -1.85 -2.32
C HIS A 188 -0.83 -3.04 -3.18
N TYR A 189 -0.83 -4.26 -2.64
CA TYR A 189 -0.50 -5.46 -3.41
C TYR A 189 -1.40 -5.62 -4.63
N LYS A 190 -2.72 -5.47 -4.43
CA LYS A 190 -3.67 -5.54 -5.55
C LYS A 190 -3.37 -4.51 -6.62
N TRP A 191 -3.19 -3.26 -6.24
CA TRP A 191 -2.90 -2.17 -7.17
C TRP A 191 -1.58 -2.41 -7.93
N ALA A 192 -0.50 -2.74 -7.23
CA ALA A 192 0.81 -2.95 -7.84
C ALA A 192 0.80 -4.12 -8.84
N LEU A 193 0.14 -5.24 -8.49
CA LEU A 193 0.03 -6.40 -9.38
C LEU A 193 -0.88 -6.10 -10.57
N ASP A 194 -1.97 -5.36 -10.41
CA ASP A 194 -2.80 -4.91 -11.52
C ASP A 194 -2.01 -4.00 -12.49
N GLN A 195 -1.16 -3.09 -11.97
CA GLN A 195 -0.27 -2.28 -12.81
C GLN A 195 0.67 -3.16 -13.64
N LEU A 196 1.34 -4.12 -13.01
CA LEU A 196 2.36 -4.94 -13.68
C LEU A 196 1.75 -5.95 -14.66
N PHE A 197 0.65 -6.60 -14.30
CA PHE A 197 0.03 -7.60 -15.16
C PHE A 197 -0.85 -7.00 -16.26
N TYR A 198 -1.63 -5.96 -15.97
CA TYR A 198 -2.61 -5.45 -16.93
C TYR A 198 -2.10 -4.24 -17.72
N ASN A 199 -1.39 -3.30 -17.08
CA ASN A 199 -0.89 -2.10 -17.75
C ASN A 199 0.47 -2.35 -18.41
N HIS A 200 1.43 -2.94 -17.69
CA HIS A 200 2.76 -3.28 -18.21
C HIS A 200 2.79 -4.62 -18.98
N LYS A 201 1.73 -5.46 -18.85
CA LYS A 201 1.54 -6.71 -19.58
C LYS A 201 2.61 -7.78 -19.34
N PHE A 202 3.23 -7.80 -18.18
CA PHE A 202 4.16 -8.86 -17.82
C PHE A 202 3.45 -10.21 -17.73
N SER A 203 4.14 -11.29 -18.13
CA SER A 203 3.63 -12.66 -18.01
C SER A 203 3.81 -13.23 -16.61
N ARG A 204 4.81 -12.74 -15.87
CA ARG A 204 5.15 -13.15 -14.50
C ARG A 204 5.68 -11.96 -13.71
N VAL A 205 5.46 -11.99 -12.39
CA VAL A 205 5.96 -10.97 -11.45
C VAL A 205 6.56 -11.67 -10.25
N ILE A 206 7.78 -11.28 -9.87
CA ILE A 206 8.44 -11.61 -8.61
C ILE A 206 8.18 -10.47 -7.63
N ILE A 207 7.65 -10.78 -6.45
CA ILE A 207 7.29 -9.81 -5.43
C ILE A 207 8.25 -9.94 -4.26
N LEU A 208 8.87 -8.82 -3.90
CA LEU A 208 9.72 -8.65 -2.72
C LEU A 208 9.15 -7.53 -1.85
N GLU A 209 9.51 -7.53 -0.58
CA GLU A 209 9.25 -6.42 0.34
C GLU A 209 10.54 -5.60 0.56
N ASP A 210 10.42 -4.40 1.12
CA ASP A 210 11.54 -3.46 1.27
C ASP A 210 12.58 -3.86 2.32
N ASP A 211 12.42 -5.04 2.94
CA ASP A 211 13.30 -5.60 3.95
C ASP A 211 13.92 -6.96 3.58
N MET A 212 14.16 -7.19 2.28
CA MET A 212 14.67 -8.47 1.79
C MET A 212 16.05 -8.37 1.13
N GLU A 213 16.93 -9.30 1.45
CA GLU A 213 18.16 -9.59 0.70
C GLU A 213 17.96 -10.83 -0.16
N ILE A 214 18.62 -10.89 -1.32
CA ILE A 214 18.52 -12.02 -2.25
C ILE A 214 19.82 -12.82 -2.35
N ALA A 215 19.69 -14.10 -2.66
CA ALA A 215 20.80 -15.02 -2.88
C ALA A 215 21.50 -14.79 -4.24
N PRO A 216 22.76 -15.25 -4.41
CA PRO A 216 23.50 -15.13 -5.69
C PRO A 216 22.80 -15.79 -6.87
N ASP A 217 22.12 -16.91 -6.66
CA ASP A 217 21.41 -17.70 -7.68
C ASP A 217 19.92 -17.35 -7.81
N PHE A 218 19.46 -16.23 -7.21
CA PHE A 218 18.05 -15.84 -7.14
C PHE A 218 17.38 -15.78 -8.51
N PHE A 219 18.02 -15.15 -9.49
CA PHE A 219 17.44 -15.00 -10.83
C PHE A 219 17.41 -16.31 -11.61
N ASP A 220 18.46 -17.12 -11.51
CA ASP A 220 18.51 -18.44 -12.14
C ASP A 220 17.48 -19.40 -11.52
N TYR A 221 17.28 -19.33 -10.20
CA TYR A 221 16.23 -20.04 -9.48
C TYR A 221 14.83 -19.69 -10.02
N PHE A 222 14.52 -18.40 -10.16
CA PHE A 222 13.24 -17.99 -10.69
C PHE A 222 13.10 -18.24 -12.19
N GLU A 223 14.17 -18.31 -12.97
CA GLU A 223 14.11 -18.74 -14.36
C GLU A 223 13.65 -20.19 -14.46
N ALA A 224 14.24 -21.07 -13.66
CA ALA A 224 13.84 -22.48 -13.59
C ALA A 224 12.38 -22.63 -13.08
N GLY A 225 12.01 -21.83 -12.07
CA GLY A 225 10.65 -21.77 -11.55
C GLY A 225 9.63 -21.25 -12.58
N ALA A 226 9.99 -20.29 -13.43
CA ALA A 226 9.15 -19.80 -14.52
C ALA A 226 8.81 -20.92 -15.50
N ALA A 227 9.80 -21.74 -15.86
CA ALA A 227 9.61 -22.88 -16.72
C ALA A 227 8.65 -23.94 -16.11
N LEU A 228 8.66 -24.12 -14.79
CA LEU A 228 7.72 -25.00 -14.08
C LEU A 228 6.30 -24.43 -14.11
N LEU A 229 6.10 -23.11 -13.84
CA LEU A 229 4.80 -22.45 -13.92
C LEU A 229 4.15 -22.52 -15.31
N ASP A 230 4.98 -22.53 -16.35
CA ASP A 230 4.49 -22.62 -17.72
C ASP A 230 3.99 -24.03 -18.06
N ARG A 231 4.68 -25.07 -17.56
CA ARG A 231 4.38 -26.48 -17.85
C ARG A 231 3.29 -27.05 -16.95
N ASP A 232 3.28 -26.71 -15.67
CA ASP A 232 2.36 -27.31 -14.68
C ASP A 232 1.41 -26.27 -14.08
N LYS A 233 0.15 -26.33 -14.51
CA LYS A 233 -0.91 -25.41 -14.05
C LYS A 233 -1.45 -25.73 -12.66
N SER A 234 -1.04 -26.83 -12.05
CA SER A 234 -1.32 -27.15 -10.65
C SER A 234 -0.35 -26.46 -9.69
N ILE A 235 0.69 -25.77 -10.20
CA ILE A 235 1.55 -24.90 -9.41
C ILE A 235 0.96 -23.49 -9.39
N MET A 236 0.68 -22.97 -8.18
CA MET A 236 0.13 -21.63 -7.95
C MET A 236 1.22 -20.56 -8.04
N ALA A 237 2.33 -20.78 -7.35
CA ALA A 237 3.44 -19.84 -7.28
C ALA A 237 4.76 -20.55 -6.92
N ILE A 238 5.87 -19.86 -7.21
CA ILE A 238 7.23 -20.26 -6.79
C ILE A 238 7.64 -19.29 -5.69
N SER A 239 7.97 -19.81 -4.51
CA SER A 239 8.50 -19.01 -3.40
C SER A 239 10.02 -19.18 -3.28
N SER A 240 10.71 -18.12 -2.91
CA SER A 240 12.14 -18.13 -2.54
C SER A 240 12.36 -18.38 -1.05
N TRP A 241 11.27 -18.50 -0.29
CA TRP A 241 11.26 -18.65 1.16
C TRP A 241 10.92 -20.07 1.61
N ASN A 242 11.39 -20.43 2.79
CA ASN A 242 11.06 -21.64 3.51
C ASN A 242 10.92 -21.31 4.99
N ASP A 243 9.72 -21.45 5.56
CA ASP A 243 9.44 -21.16 6.97
C ASP A 243 10.29 -22.02 7.93
N ASN A 244 10.74 -23.21 7.46
CA ASN A 244 11.66 -24.08 8.19
C ASN A 244 13.11 -23.94 7.68
N GLY A 245 13.45 -22.78 7.09
CA GLY A 245 14.75 -22.50 6.48
C GLY A 245 15.86 -22.12 7.47
N GLN A 246 15.72 -22.42 8.78
CA GLN A 246 16.72 -22.12 9.80
C GLN A 246 17.99 -22.95 9.59
N LYS A 247 19.15 -22.35 9.87
CA LYS A 247 20.49 -22.90 9.63
C LYS A 247 20.68 -24.33 10.11
N GLN A 248 20.05 -24.73 11.20
CA GLN A 248 20.15 -26.06 11.78
C GLN A 248 19.32 -27.14 11.07
N PHE A 249 18.36 -26.75 10.20
CA PHE A 249 17.43 -27.69 9.57
C PHE A 249 17.69 -27.88 8.07
N VAL A 250 18.46 -27.00 7.44
CA VAL A 250 18.62 -26.98 5.98
C VAL A 250 20.10 -27.25 5.59
N HIS A 251 20.29 -28.06 4.56
CA HIS A 251 21.61 -28.55 4.18
C HIS A 251 21.88 -28.41 2.68
N ASP A 252 20.93 -28.78 1.82
CA ASP A 252 21.12 -28.88 0.39
C ASP A 252 20.46 -27.71 -0.37
N PRO A 253 21.25 -26.79 -0.95
CA PRO A 253 20.71 -25.66 -1.69
C PRO A 253 20.05 -26.04 -3.03
N SER A 254 20.30 -27.26 -3.53
CA SER A 254 19.73 -27.71 -4.82
C SER A 254 18.34 -28.35 -4.69
N VAL A 255 17.86 -28.61 -3.48
CA VAL A 255 16.59 -29.30 -3.23
C VAL A 255 15.43 -28.33 -3.21
N LEU A 256 14.36 -28.68 -3.95
CA LEU A 256 13.08 -27.98 -3.97
C LEU A 256 11.97 -28.92 -3.52
N TYR A 257 10.93 -28.34 -2.92
CA TYR A 257 9.76 -29.07 -2.44
C TYR A 257 8.47 -28.49 -3.04
N ARG A 258 7.53 -29.39 -3.28
CA ARG A 258 6.15 -29.04 -3.55
C ARG A 258 5.39 -28.98 -2.22
N SER A 259 4.65 -27.92 -1.97
CA SER A 259 4.03 -27.60 -0.68
C SER A 259 2.58 -27.19 -0.86
N ASP A 260 1.71 -27.64 0.05
CA ASP A 260 0.33 -27.17 0.15
C ASP A 260 0.23 -25.83 0.94
N PHE A 261 1.33 -25.42 1.58
CA PHE A 261 1.39 -24.19 2.35
C PHE A 261 2.10 -23.09 1.55
N PHE A 262 1.51 -21.88 1.54
CA PHE A 262 2.10 -20.69 0.93
C PHE A 262 3.15 -20.05 1.83
N PRO A 263 4.44 -20.07 1.47
CA PRO A 263 5.49 -19.55 2.35
C PRO A 263 5.59 -18.02 2.34
N GLY A 264 5.22 -17.35 1.25
CA GLY A 264 5.37 -15.91 1.12
C GLY A 264 6.81 -15.43 0.93
N LEU A 265 7.15 -14.26 1.43
CA LEU A 265 8.48 -13.64 1.61
C LEU A 265 9.45 -13.78 0.42
N GLY A 266 9.03 -13.25 -0.74
CA GLY A 266 9.73 -13.38 -2.02
C GLY A 266 9.13 -14.51 -2.85
N TRP A 267 8.28 -14.16 -3.80
CA TRP A 267 7.54 -15.15 -4.57
C TRP A 267 7.18 -14.67 -5.96
N MET A 268 7.04 -15.61 -6.87
CA MET A 268 6.68 -15.36 -8.27
C MET A 268 5.35 -16.01 -8.59
N LEU A 269 4.47 -15.27 -9.27
CA LEU A 269 3.24 -15.82 -9.86
C LEU A 269 3.12 -15.45 -11.33
N SER A 270 2.32 -16.24 -12.07
CA SER A 270 1.99 -15.97 -13.46
C SER A 270 0.78 -15.06 -13.59
N ARG A 271 0.62 -14.44 -14.77
CA ARG A 271 -0.57 -13.66 -15.11
C ARG A 271 -1.85 -14.49 -14.99
N SER A 272 -1.84 -15.74 -15.48
CA SER A 272 -3.01 -16.63 -15.37
C SER A 272 -3.42 -16.90 -13.93
N THR A 273 -2.44 -17.00 -13.01
CA THR A 273 -2.73 -17.09 -11.57
C THR A 273 -3.33 -15.80 -11.03
N TRP A 274 -2.79 -14.64 -11.45
CA TRP A 274 -3.35 -13.36 -11.04
C TRP A 274 -4.77 -13.13 -11.55
N ASP A 275 -5.07 -13.52 -12.79
CA ASP A 275 -6.42 -13.48 -13.36
C ASP A 275 -7.44 -14.29 -12.53
N GLU A 276 -6.99 -15.38 -11.87
CA GLU A 276 -7.82 -16.16 -10.93
C GLU A 276 -7.97 -15.48 -9.55
N LEU A 277 -6.92 -14.83 -9.05
CA LEU A 277 -6.87 -14.25 -7.69
C LEU A 277 -7.44 -12.83 -7.61
N SER A 278 -7.14 -12.00 -8.61
CA SER A 278 -7.47 -10.57 -8.60
C SER A 278 -8.96 -10.27 -8.37
N PRO A 279 -9.93 -10.99 -8.99
CA PRO A 279 -11.35 -10.71 -8.78
C PRO A 279 -11.86 -11.00 -7.36
N LYS A 280 -11.16 -11.85 -6.63
CA LYS A 280 -11.53 -12.30 -5.27
C LYS A 280 -10.50 -11.91 -4.22
N TRP A 281 -9.58 -11.01 -4.56
CA TRP A 281 -8.51 -10.57 -3.64
C TRP A 281 -9.11 -10.02 -2.34
N PRO A 282 -8.58 -10.42 -1.17
CA PRO A 282 -9.16 -10.06 0.11
C PRO A 282 -8.92 -8.60 0.47
N LYS A 283 -9.72 -8.08 1.39
CA LYS A 283 -9.56 -6.71 1.90
C LYS A 283 -8.34 -6.53 2.78
N ALA A 284 -7.91 -7.61 3.48
CA ALA A 284 -6.78 -7.61 4.41
C ALA A 284 -6.25 -9.05 4.58
N TYR A 285 -5.09 -9.21 5.22
CA TYR A 285 -4.48 -10.51 5.55
C TYR A 285 -4.41 -11.44 4.33
N TRP A 286 -3.92 -10.92 3.21
CA TRP A 286 -3.91 -11.60 1.91
C TRP A 286 -3.09 -12.89 1.90
N ASP A 287 -2.03 -12.96 2.69
CA ASP A 287 -1.16 -14.11 2.85
C ASP A 287 -1.86 -15.27 3.59
N ASP A 288 -2.54 -14.99 4.70
CA ASP A 288 -3.37 -15.96 5.41
C ASP A 288 -4.53 -16.42 4.53
N TRP A 289 -5.16 -15.49 3.79
CA TRP A 289 -6.21 -15.81 2.84
C TRP A 289 -5.71 -16.76 1.74
N LEU A 290 -4.48 -16.56 1.21
CA LEU A 290 -3.92 -17.43 0.18
C LEU A 290 -3.52 -18.82 0.72
N ARG A 291 -3.25 -18.96 2.03
CA ARG A 291 -3.00 -20.24 2.70
C ARG A 291 -4.24 -21.13 2.80
N LEU A 292 -5.44 -20.57 2.68
CA LEU A 292 -6.68 -21.33 2.73
C LEU A 292 -6.87 -22.14 1.43
N LYS A 293 -7.14 -23.45 1.58
CA LYS A 293 -7.26 -24.39 0.47
C LYS A 293 -8.32 -24.01 -0.56
N GLU A 294 -9.42 -23.42 -0.13
CA GLU A 294 -10.50 -22.92 -0.98
C GLU A 294 -10.02 -21.80 -1.93
N ASN A 295 -9.04 -21.00 -1.53
CA ASN A 295 -8.56 -19.86 -2.30
C ASN A 295 -7.53 -20.26 -3.35
N HIS A 296 -6.63 -21.17 -3.06
CA HIS A 296 -5.70 -21.73 -4.03
C HIS A 296 -6.24 -22.97 -4.77
N ARG A 297 -7.48 -23.41 -4.45
CA ARG A 297 -8.19 -24.51 -5.16
C ARG A 297 -7.38 -25.81 -5.23
N GLY A 298 -6.60 -26.11 -4.20
CA GLY A 298 -5.74 -27.27 -4.13
C GLY A 298 -4.48 -27.19 -5.02
N LYS A 299 -4.22 -26.08 -5.70
CA LYS A 299 -2.93 -25.84 -6.35
C LYS A 299 -1.85 -25.73 -5.28
N GLN A 300 -0.62 -26.10 -5.65
CA GLN A 300 0.51 -26.17 -4.73
C GLN A 300 1.54 -25.09 -5.03
N PHE A 301 2.46 -24.93 -4.11
CA PHE A 301 3.57 -23.97 -4.20
C PHE A 301 4.89 -24.71 -4.29
N ILE A 302 5.86 -24.14 -5.01
CA ILE A 302 7.24 -24.63 -4.97
C ILE A 302 8.02 -23.76 -3.99
N ARG A 303 8.82 -24.39 -3.13
CA ARG A 303 9.73 -23.70 -2.20
C ARG A 303 11.09 -24.38 -2.18
N PRO A 304 12.17 -23.65 -1.92
CA PRO A 304 13.50 -24.24 -1.76
C PRO A 304 13.67 -24.85 -0.36
N GLU A 305 14.66 -25.73 -0.21
CA GLU A 305 15.15 -26.11 1.11
C GLU A 305 15.88 -24.94 1.77
N VAL A 306 16.91 -24.40 1.13
CA VAL A 306 17.63 -23.20 1.58
C VAL A 306 17.04 -21.98 0.93
N CYS A 307 16.68 -20.95 1.72
CA CYS A 307 16.02 -19.74 1.23
C CYS A 307 16.83 -18.95 0.20
N ARG A 308 16.17 -18.37 -0.81
CA ARG A 308 16.77 -17.43 -1.77
C ARG A 308 16.46 -15.97 -1.44
N THR A 309 15.71 -15.74 -0.37
CA THR A 309 15.52 -14.45 0.27
C THR A 309 15.81 -14.55 1.76
N TYR A 310 16.25 -13.45 2.36
CA TYR A 310 16.42 -13.28 3.79
C TYR A 310 15.67 -12.00 4.19
N ASN A 311 14.73 -12.12 5.11
CA ASN A 311 14.02 -10.97 5.66
C ASN A 311 14.80 -10.42 6.86
N PHE A 312 15.28 -9.17 6.76
CA PHE A 312 16.00 -8.46 7.82
C PHE A 312 15.13 -7.45 8.56
N GLY A 313 13.82 -7.49 8.35
CA GLY A 313 12.85 -6.55 8.89
C GLY A 313 12.55 -6.76 10.38
N GLU A 314 13.39 -6.24 11.26
CA GLU A 314 13.10 -6.24 12.71
C GLU A 314 11.95 -5.29 13.07
N HIS A 315 11.80 -4.18 12.31
CA HIS A 315 10.79 -3.16 12.56
C HIS A 315 9.80 -3.07 11.37
N GLY A 316 8.56 -3.41 11.63
CA GLY A 316 7.49 -3.41 10.62
C GLY A 316 6.10 -3.51 11.23
N SER A 317 5.09 -3.81 10.41
CA SER A 317 3.69 -3.92 10.84
C SER A 317 3.45 -5.00 11.89
N SER A 318 4.30 -6.03 11.94
CA SER A 318 4.29 -7.10 12.96
C SER A 318 4.98 -6.72 14.27
N MET A 319 5.51 -5.49 14.39
CA MET A 319 6.26 -4.98 15.56
C MET A 319 7.43 -5.88 15.98
N GLY A 320 8.04 -6.62 15.05
CA GLY A 320 9.21 -7.47 15.28
C GLY A 320 8.99 -8.71 16.16
N GLN A 321 7.73 -9.01 16.53
CA GLN A 321 7.41 -10.12 17.45
C GLN A 321 7.91 -11.49 16.97
N PHE A 322 8.07 -11.67 15.66
CA PHE A 322 8.50 -12.94 15.06
C PHE A 322 9.97 -12.93 14.61
N PHE A 323 10.65 -11.78 14.61
CA PHE A 323 11.95 -11.61 13.99
C PHE A 323 13.00 -12.53 14.59
N ARG A 324 13.30 -12.40 15.89
CA ARG A 324 14.38 -13.13 16.55
C ARG A 324 14.19 -14.65 16.56
N GLN A 325 12.93 -15.09 16.65
CA GLN A 325 12.63 -16.51 16.79
C GLN A 325 12.57 -17.22 15.43
N TYR A 326 12.04 -16.57 14.39
CA TYR A 326 11.69 -17.23 13.13
C TYR A 326 12.44 -16.68 11.91
N LEU A 327 12.73 -15.37 11.85
CA LEU A 327 13.33 -14.74 10.68
C LEU A 327 14.86 -14.66 10.75
N GLU A 328 15.41 -14.21 11.88
CA GLU A 328 16.84 -14.06 12.09
C GLU A 328 17.63 -15.39 11.92
N PRO A 329 17.14 -16.57 12.37
CA PRO A 329 17.87 -17.84 12.21
C PRO A 329 17.87 -18.39 10.78
N ILE A 330 17.10 -17.83 9.86
CA ILE A 330 16.98 -18.31 8.47
C ILE A 330 18.34 -18.26 7.76
N LYS A 331 18.63 -19.32 7.00
CA LYS A 331 19.82 -19.41 6.15
C LYS A 331 19.51 -18.89 4.76
N LEU A 332 20.11 -17.75 4.40
CA LEU A 332 20.17 -17.33 3.00
C LEU A 332 21.17 -18.21 2.24
N ASN A 333 20.82 -18.66 1.05
CA ASN A 333 21.76 -19.38 0.19
C ASN A 333 22.92 -18.46 -0.21
N ASP A 334 24.14 -18.95 -0.08
CA ASP A 334 25.39 -18.26 -0.38
C ASP A 334 26.17 -18.87 -1.55
N VAL A 335 25.64 -19.94 -2.17
CA VAL A 335 26.26 -20.65 -3.29
C VAL A 335 25.47 -20.46 -4.59
N GLN A 336 26.18 -20.46 -5.71
CA GLN A 336 25.57 -20.48 -7.04
C GLN A 336 25.17 -21.92 -7.39
N VAL A 337 23.90 -22.17 -7.65
CA VAL A 337 23.36 -23.45 -8.12
C VAL A 337 23.10 -23.36 -9.62
N ASP A 338 23.55 -24.35 -10.38
CA ASP A 338 23.26 -24.43 -11.81
C ASP A 338 21.85 -25.02 -12.05
N TRP A 339 20.85 -24.17 -11.93
CA TRP A 339 19.46 -24.53 -12.12
C TRP A 339 19.12 -25.01 -13.53
N LYS A 340 19.93 -24.64 -14.55
CA LYS A 340 19.73 -25.08 -15.93
C LYS A 340 20.07 -26.53 -16.15
N ALA A 341 21.08 -27.03 -15.40
CA ALA A 341 21.47 -28.45 -15.43
C ALA A 341 20.56 -29.34 -14.57
N MET A 342 19.69 -28.75 -13.70
CA MET A 342 18.89 -29.53 -12.77
C MET A 342 17.62 -30.10 -13.44
N ASN A 343 17.38 -31.40 -13.19
CA ASN A 343 16.13 -32.06 -13.57
C ASN A 343 15.06 -31.79 -12.50
N LEU A 344 14.14 -30.87 -12.75
CA LEU A 344 13.04 -30.50 -11.86
C LEU A 344 11.73 -31.20 -12.16
N SER A 345 11.69 -32.20 -13.07
CA SER A 345 10.49 -32.93 -13.45
C SER A 345 9.79 -33.63 -12.27
N TYR A 346 10.51 -33.93 -11.20
CA TYR A 346 9.96 -34.52 -9.97
C TYR A 346 8.98 -33.61 -9.22
N LEU A 347 8.98 -32.30 -9.55
CA LEU A 347 8.06 -31.30 -9.01
C LEU A 347 6.76 -31.21 -9.80
N GLU A 348 6.68 -31.80 -11.00
CA GLU A 348 5.45 -31.78 -11.81
C GLU A 348 4.44 -32.79 -11.24
N GLU A 349 3.13 -32.47 -11.34
CA GLU A 349 2.06 -33.24 -10.69
C GLU A 349 2.06 -34.70 -11.08
N VAL A 350 2.21 -35.03 -12.36
CA VAL A 350 2.20 -36.39 -12.89
C VAL A 350 3.30 -37.25 -12.24
N ASN A 351 4.47 -36.66 -12.01
CA ASN A 351 5.61 -37.39 -11.41
C ASN A 351 5.56 -37.42 -9.88
N SER A 352 4.91 -36.45 -9.25
CA SER A 352 4.72 -36.42 -7.80
C SER A 352 3.75 -37.49 -7.31
N CYS A 353 2.69 -37.78 -8.10
CA CYS A 353 1.77 -38.89 -7.81
C CYS A 353 2.43 -40.27 -7.89
N ASN A 354 3.29 -40.49 -8.87
CA ASN A 354 4.00 -41.76 -9.02
C ASN A 354 4.97 -42.07 -7.86
N LYS A 355 5.53 -41.06 -7.20
CA LYS A 355 6.35 -41.27 -5.97
C LYS A 355 5.53 -41.60 -4.74
N LYS A 356 4.29 -41.09 -4.61
CA LYS A 356 3.39 -41.43 -3.49
C LYS A 356 2.87 -42.85 -3.57
N TYR A 357 2.71 -43.41 -4.77
CA TYR A 357 2.19 -44.76 -4.96
C TYR A 357 3.27 -45.80 -5.28
N GLY A 358 4.52 -45.41 -5.56
CA GLY A 358 5.65 -46.29 -5.82
C GLY A 358 6.34 -46.86 -4.58
N GLN A 359 5.83 -46.60 -3.38
CA GLN A 359 6.31 -47.21 -2.11
C GLN A 359 5.37 -48.29 -1.55
N VAL A 360 4.41 -48.76 -2.35
CA VAL A 360 3.60 -49.95 -2.01
C VAL A 360 3.63 -50.90 -3.20
N CYS A 361 4.73 -51.60 -3.32
CA CYS A 361 4.88 -52.92 -3.95
C CYS A 361 6.06 -53.65 -3.29
#